data_cc50c57338b77d93b282f54f3df19b47
#
_entry.id   cc50c57338b77d93b282f54f3df19b47
#
_cell.length_a   1.000
_cell.length_b   1.000
_cell.length_c   1.000
_cell.angle_alpha   90.00
_cell.angle_beta   90.00
_cell.angle_gamma   90.00
#
_symmetry.space_group_name_H-M   'P 1'
#
loop_
_entity.id
_entity.type
_entity.pdbx_description
1 polymer ?
#
loop_
_entity_poly.entity_id
_entity_poly.type
_entity_poly.pdbx_seq_one_letter_code
_entity_poly.pdbx_strand_id
1 'polypeptide(L)'
;MKKKISKIVAVFLAAIMIIAGISPVQPVQAAEKMNFNVKVSSATVKPGDTITAELWLPEGGDVVSFVGNFTYDTKMFDLVKKKIGPVCEEGDPSFSADPGSISIVVSFDQPYNAGGLVYTLTLKVKDTPEAGATGALGFDFRGGQVGKDANNPTTIPAGNANANVKVTDKNGNTVKNGKVTLDIPVNSISLDKSESFTLSKGSKDKLNVIANPTGSLEGKTVAWSTSNKDVVKVDQSGNIEAVGKGTATITATVEGKIASVQVTVNNPLKSISLNKTELALRKGKTEKLSVTYNPEDADEKDVTWTSSNPAVATVTDGKVDALKDGTTVITAAVGDKTATCTVTVKEEPLQSISLNKTSMELVKTENETLEVTY
;
A
#
# COMPACT_ATOMS: atom_id res chain seq x y z
N MET A 1 52.81 -28.91 -27.77
CA MET A 1 52.85 -27.73 -26.89
C MET A 1 52.95 -26.39 -27.62
N LYS A 2 53.79 -26.20 -28.64
CA LYS A 2 53.94 -24.90 -29.36
C LYS A 2 52.68 -24.47 -30.16
N LYS A 3 51.84 -25.38 -30.69
CA LYS A 3 50.61 -25.03 -31.41
C LYS A 3 49.47 -24.52 -30.51
N LYS A 4 49.35 -24.98 -29.25
CA LYS A 4 48.34 -24.53 -28.29
C LYS A 4 48.57 -23.08 -27.78
N ILE A 5 49.84 -22.69 -27.58
CA ILE A 5 50.19 -21.36 -27.12
C ILE A 5 49.83 -20.28 -28.17
N SER A 6 49.97 -20.61 -29.46
CA SER A 6 49.62 -19.69 -30.57
C SER A 6 48.11 -19.36 -30.66
N LYS A 7 47.25 -20.35 -30.36
CA LYS A 7 45.75 -20.14 -30.38
C LYS A 7 45.28 -19.31 -29.20
N ILE A 8 45.82 -19.52 -28.01
CA ILE A 8 45.48 -18.71 -26.83
C ILE A 8 45.89 -17.24 -27.02
N VAL A 9 47.04 -17.01 -27.63
CA VAL A 9 47.51 -15.64 -27.97
C VAL A 9 46.60 -15.01 -29.03
N ALA A 10 46.11 -15.77 -30.02
CA ALA A 10 45.20 -15.27 -31.06
C ALA A 10 43.79 -14.91 -30.50
N VAL A 11 43.25 -15.67 -29.54
CA VAL A 11 41.99 -15.33 -28.85
C VAL A 11 42.17 -14.10 -27.96
N PHE A 12 43.28 -13.97 -27.24
CA PHE A 12 43.59 -12.76 -26.45
C PHE A 12 43.80 -11.55 -27.34
N LEU A 13 44.45 -11.70 -28.48
CA LEU A 13 44.65 -10.60 -29.45
C LEU A 13 43.32 -10.19 -30.13
N ALA A 14 42.39 -11.14 -30.40
CA ALA A 14 41.07 -10.83 -30.92
C ALA A 14 40.21 -10.05 -29.86
N ALA A 15 40.31 -10.43 -28.60
CA ALA A 15 39.66 -9.69 -27.50
C ALA A 15 40.25 -8.28 -27.30
N ILE A 16 41.55 -8.11 -27.49
CA ILE A 16 42.23 -6.81 -27.39
C ILE A 16 41.99 -5.93 -28.63
N MET A 17 41.85 -6.50 -29.81
CA MET A 17 41.51 -5.76 -31.04
C MET A 17 40.07 -5.22 -31.04
N ILE A 18 39.15 -5.92 -30.38
CA ILE A 18 37.79 -5.43 -30.15
C ILE A 18 37.78 -4.16 -29.27
N ILE A 19 38.71 -4.02 -28.34
CA ILE A 19 38.87 -2.84 -27.48
C ILE A 19 39.53 -1.65 -28.22
N ALA A 20 40.29 -1.90 -29.28
CA ALA A 20 41.08 -0.86 -29.98
C ALA A 20 40.38 -0.17 -31.17
N GLY A 21 39.13 -0.54 -31.50
CA GLY A 21 38.27 0.22 -32.44
C GLY A 21 38.78 0.41 -33.85
N ILE A 22 39.61 -0.52 -34.44
CA ILE A 22 40.13 -0.39 -35.78
C ILE A 22 39.72 -1.57 -36.64
N SER A 23 38.58 -1.48 -37.31
CA SER A 23 38.24 -2.22 -38.54
C SER A 23 37.19 -1.51 -39.35
N PRO A 24 37.26 -1.42 -40.66
CA PRO A 24 36.22 -0.82 -41.49
C PRO A 24 34.94 -1.67 -41.43
N VAL A 25 33.85 -1.08 -40.97
CA VAL A 25 32.56 -1.72 -40.85
C VAL A 25 31.99 -2.00 -42.24
N GLN A 26 31.92 -3.25 -42.66
CA GLN A 26 31.03 -3.69 -43.73
C GLN A 26 29.59 -3.63 -43.16
N PRO A 27 28.56 -3.27 -43.97
CA PRO A 27 27.18 -3.29 -43.51
C PRO A 27 26.80 -4.73 -43.16
N VAL A 28 26.59 -5.01 -41.89
CA VAL A 28 26.22 -6.31 -41.35
C VAL A 28 24.78 -6.62 -41.83
N GLN A 29 24.63 -7.58 -42.72
CA GLN A 29 23.38 -8.32 -42.94
C GLN A 29 22.93 -8.83 -41.58
N ALA A 30 21.63 -8.74 -41.22
CA ALA A 30 21.06 -8.95 -39.89
C ALA A 30 21.83 -10.00 -39.08
N ALA A 31 22.53 -9.54 -38.06
CA ALA A 31 23.42 -10.37 -37.24
C ALA A 31 22.63 -11.54 -36.65
N GLU A 32 23.07 -12.75 -36.91
CA GLU A 32 22.55 -13.96 -36.27
C GLU A 32 22.69 -13.82 -34.74
N LYS A 33 21.60 -14.08 -34.02
CA LYS A 33 21.54 -13.83 -32.57
C LYS A 33 22.08 -15.03 -31.80
N MET A 34 23.06 -14.81 -30.94
CA MET A 34 23.39 -15.80 -29.90
C MET A 34 22.38 -15.65 -28.77
N ASN A 35 21.55 -16.67 -28.59
CA ASN A 35 20.53 -16.69 -27.55
C ASN A 35 20.93 -17.71 -26.46
N PHE A 36 21.49 -17.26 -25.37
CA PHE A 36 21.75 -18.12 -24.23
C PHE A 36 20.52 -18.30 -23.35
N ASN A 37 20.37 -19.48 -22.74
CA ASN A 37 19.34 -19.74 -21.77
C ASN A 37 19.98 -20.17 -20.43
N VAL A 38 19.59 -19.51 -19.33
CA VAL A 38 19.93 -19.95 -17.99
C VAL A 38 18.73 -20.69 -17.42
N LYS A 39 18.88 -22.00 -17.19
CA LYS A 39 17.84 -22.84 -16.58
C LYS A 39 18.12 -23.00 -15.09
N VAL A 40 17.13 -22.73 -14.24
CA VAL A 40 17.23 -22.97 -12.80
C VAL A 40 16.34 -24.13 -12.38
N SER A 41 16.79 -24.93 -11.42
CA SER A 41 16.02 -26.08 -10.91
C SER A 41 14.76 -25.64 -10.16
N SER A 42 14.75 -24.42 -9.58
CA SER A 42 13.57 -23.82 -8.93
C SER A 42 13.57 -22.31 -9.10
N ALA A 43 12.39 -21.73 -9.34
CA ALA A 43 12.17 -20.29 -9.38
C ALA A 43 11.88 -19.68 -7.99
N THR A 44 11.54 -20.53 -7.03
CA THR A 44 11.29 -20.15 -5.62
C THR A 44 12.07 -21.08 -4.72
N VAL A 45 12.75 -20.55 -3.72
CA VAL A 45 13.64 -21.28 -2.81
C VAL A 45 13.45 -20.80 -1.38
N LYS A 46 13.85 -21.67 -0.43
CA LYS A 46 13.89 -21.38 1.01
C LYS A 46 15.34 -21.26 1.49
N PRO A 47 15.59 -20.62 2.63
CA PRO A 47 16.90 -20.68 3.27
C PRO A 47 17.38 -22.12 3.43
N GLY A 48 18.64 -22.38 3.10
CA GLY A 48 19.26 -23.71 3.14
C GLY A 48 19.04 -24.57 1.91
N ASP A 49 18.13 -24.25 1.01
CA ASP A 49 17.89 -24.99 -0.23
C ASP A 49 19.14 -25.01 -1.12
N THR A 50 19.27 -26.06 -1.93
CA THR A 50 20.29 -26.16 -2.98
C THR A 50 19.62 -26.18 -4.34
N ILE A 51 20.08 -25.33 -5.25
CA ILE A 51 19.60 -25.25 -6.63
C ILE A 51 20.73 -25.47 -7.61
N THR A 52 20.37 -25.85 -8.83
CA THR A 52 21.26 -25.79 -9.98
C THR A 52 20.87 -24.65 -10.89
N ALA A 53 21.87 -23.94 -11.42
CA ALA A 53 21.73 -22.99 -12.51
C ALA A 53 22.60 -23.46 -13.68
N GLU A 54 21.99 -23.65 -14.83
CA GLU A 54 22.60 -24.24 -16.02
C GLU A 54 22.62 -23.23 -17.16
N LEU A 55 23.80 -22.99 -17.73
CA LEU A 55 23.96 -22.18 -18.92
C LEU A 55 23.85 -23.06 -20.15
N TRP A 56 22.90 -22.73 -21.03
CA TRP A 56 22.65 -23.47 -22.27
C TRP A 56 22.92 -22.64 -23.51
N LEU A 57 23.59 -23.22 -24.49
CA LEU A 57 23.75 -22.70 -25.84
C LEU A 57 22.62 -23.26 -26.71
N PRO A 58 21.86 -22.44 -27.49
CA PRO A 58 20.83 -22.95 -28.38
C PRO A 58 21.42 -23.68 -29.59
N GLU A 59 20.60 -24.52 -30.22
CA GLU A 59 20.94 -25.15 -31.48
C GLU A 59 20.94 -24.14 -32.65
N GLY A 60 21.71 -24.42 -33.71
CA GLY A 60 21.64 -23.71 -34.99
C GLY A 60 22.37 -22.36 -35.04
N GLY A 61 23.28 -22.11 -34.12
CA GLY A 61 23.98 -20.83 -34.07
C GLY A 61 25.28 -20.72 -34.85
N ASP A 62 25.77 -21.80 -35.50
CA ASP A 62 27.09 -21.83 -36.16
C ASP A 62 28.17 -21.14 -35.31
N VAL A 63 28.24 -21.46 -33.99
CA VAL A 63 29.07 -20.78 -33.03
C VAL A 63 30.52 -21.18 -33.20
N VAL A 64 31.41 -20.21 -33.40
CA VAL A 64 32.86 -20.41 -33.49
C VAL A 64 33.52 -20.10 -32.15
N SER A 65 33.06 -19.07 -31.43
CA SER A 65 33.55 -18.76 -30.10
C SER A 65 32.56 -17.88 -29.34
N PHE A 66 32.65 -17.89 -28.01
CA PHE A 66 31.95 -16.90 -27.17
C PHE A 66 32.72 -16.64 -25.87
N VAL A 67 32.48 -15.45 -25.32
CA VAL A 67 33.00 -15.00 -24.03
C VAL A 67 31.86 -14.40 -23.24
N GLY A 68 31.76 -14.74 -21.98
CA GLY A 68 30.78 -14.15 -21.07
C GLY A 68 30.99 -14.54 -19.63
N ASN A 69 30.24 -13.91 -18.76
CA ASN A 69 30.24 -14.16 -17.33
C ASN A 69 28.92 -14.77 -16.90
N PHE A 70 28.97 -15.96 -16.32
CA PHE A 70 27.82 -16.56 -15.64
C PHE A 70 27.75 -16.00 -14.23
N THR A 71 26.71 -15.21 -13.94
CA THR A 71 26.61 -14.41 -12.71
C THR A 71 25.56 -14.96 -11.75
N TYR A 72 25.80 -14.80 -10.46
CA TYR A 72 24.86 -15.14 -9.40
C TYR A 72 24.99 -14.14 -8.22
N ASP A 73 23.91 -13.96 -7.48
CA ASP A 73 23.85 -13.04 -6.33
C ASP A 73 24.54 -13.68 -5.09
N THR A 74 25.72 -13.19 -4.74
CA THR A 74 26.49 -13.67 -3.57
C THR A 74 25.86 -13.31 -2.22
N LYS A 75 24.90 -12.39 -2.18
CA LYS A 75 24.16 -12.07 -0.96
C LYS A 75 23.13 -13.16 -0.63
N MET A 76 22.69 -13.88 -1.64
CA MET A 76 21.69 -14.93 -1.52
C MET A 76 22.29 -16.33 -1.58
N PHE A 77 23.33 -16.54 -2.40
CA PHE A 77 23.86 -17.85 -2.72
C PHE A 77 25.33 -18.02 -2.36
N ASP A 78 25.68 -19.21 -1.86
CA ASP A 78 27.03 -19.72 -1.80
C ASP A 78 27.25 -20.72 -2.95
N LEU A 79 28.36 -20.59 -3.65
CA LEU A 79 28.75 -21.53 -4.69
C LEU A 79 29.28 -22.83 -4.06
N VAL A 80 28.53 -23.91 -4.26
CA VAL A 80 28.91 -25.26 -3.71
C VAL A 80 29.72 -26.02 -4.71
N LYS A 81 29.33 -26.04 -5.98
CA LYS A 81 29.98 -26.81 -7.04
C LYS A 81 29.81 -26.13 -8.39
N LYS A 82 30.81 -26.34 -9.22
CA LYS A 82 30.78 -25.96 -10.64
C LYS A 82 31.15 -27.18 -11.49
N LYS A 83 30.45 -27.33 -12.63
CA LYS A 83 30.67 -28.43 -13.58
C LYS A 83 30.61 -27.93 -15.01
N ILE A 84 31.59 -28.33 -15.82
CA ILE A 84 31.65 -28.09 -17.25
C ILE A 84 30.60 -28.96 -17.95
N GLY A 85 29.87 -28.42 -18.92
CA GLY A 85 28.93 -29.18 -19.75
C GLY A 85 29.58 -29.75 -21.01
N PRO A 86 28.89 -30.66 -21.72
CA PRO A 86 29.41 -31.32 -22.91
C PRO A 86 29.84 -30.36 -24.03
N VAL A 87 29.16 -29.22 -24.20
CA VAL A 87 29.55 -28.19 -25.18
C VAL A 87 30.98 -27.72 -25.01
N CYS A 88 31.44 -27.60 -23.77
CA CYS A 88 32.80 -27.19 -23.48
C CYS A 88 33.83 -28.37 -23.62
N GLU A 89 33.37 -29.61 -23.63
CA GLU A 89 34.24 -30.79 -23.85
C GLU A 89 34.61 -30.88 -25.34
N GLU A 90 33.78 -30.39 -26.24
CA GLU A 90 34.05 -30.36 -27.69
C GLU A 90 34.81 -29.10 -28.15
N GLY A 91 34.91 -28.07 -27.30
CA GLY A 91 35.66 -26.86 -27.52
C GLY A 91 36.94 -26.78 -26.74
N ASP A 92 37.67 -25.65 -26.85
CA ASP A 92 38.82 -25.31 -26.00
C ASP A 92 38.39 -24.29 -24.93
N PRO A 93 37.93 -24.73 -23.75
CA PRO A 93 37.35 -23.83 -22.75
C PRO A 93 38.43 -23.26 -21.83
N SER A 94 38.26 -21.99 -21.45
CA SER A 94 39.01 -21.33 -20.38
C SER A 94 38.07 -20.72 -19.37
N PHE A 95 38.37 -20.88 -18.09
CA PHE A 95 37.51 -20.41 -17.01
C PHE A 95 38.32 -19.65 -15.97
N SER A 96 37.77 -18.51 -15.49
CA SER A 96 38.19 -17.92 -14.22
C SER A 96 36.96 -17.72 -13.35
N ALA A 97 37.14 -17.72 -12.03
CA ALA A 97 36.06 -17.61 -11.08
C ALA A 97 36.38 -16.56 -10.03
N ASP A 98 35.52 -15.53 -9.98
CA ASP A 98 35.44 -14.56 -8.90
C ASP A 98 34.14 -14.74 -8.13
N PRO A 99 34.02 -14.31 -6.87
CA PRO A 99 32.78 -14.38 -6.14
C PRO A 99 31.63 -13.70 -6.94
N GLY A 100 30.56 -14.47 -7.21
CA GLY A 100 29.39 -13.99 -7.96
C GLY A 100 29.53 -13.99 -9.48
N SER A 101 30.69 -14.39 -10.03
CA SER A 101 30.92 -14.36 -11.48
C SER A 101 31.88 -15.48 -11.92
N ILE A 102 31.47 -16.29 -12.88
CA ILE A 102 32.32 -17.27 -13.56
C ILE A 102 32.55 -16.79 -14.98
N SER A 103 33.76 -16.38 -15.31
CA SER A 103 34.12 -16.05 -16.68
C SER A 103 34.32 -17.33 -17.49
N ILE A 104 33.67 -17.37 -18.64
CA ILE A 104 33.65 -18.51 -19.57
C ILE A 104 34.13 -18.03 -20.92
N VAL A 105 35.16 -18.66 -21.45
CA VAL A 105 35.65 -18.48 -22.82
C VAL A 105 35.63 -19.83 -23.48
N VAL A 106 34.99 -19.96 -24.62
CA VAL A 106 34.93 -21.19 -25.41
C VAL A 106 35.22 -20.87 -26.87
N SER A 107 36.08 -21.68 -27.50
CA SER A 107 36.30 -21.65 -28.96
C SER A 107 36.21 -23.06 -29.53
N PHE A 108 35.74 -23.15 -30.75
CA PHE A 108 35.57 -24.39 -31.48
C PHE A 108 36.45 -24.38 -32.74
N ASP A 109 37.02 -25.51 -33.10
CA ASP A 109 37.83 -25.65 -34.32
C ASP A 109 36.97 -25.66 -35.56
N GLN A 110 35.71 -26.03 -35.44
CA GLN A 110 34.66 -25.97 -36.48
C GLN A 110 33.41 -25.29 -35.89
N PRO A 111 32.53 -24.69 -36.73
CA PRO A 111 31.28 -24.09 -36.26
C PRO A 111 30.43 -25.12 -35.50
N TYR A 112 30.03 -24.78 -34.28
CA TYR A 112 29.27 -25.66 -33.39
C TYR A 112 27.77 -25.35 -33.49
N ASN A 113 26.97 -26.33 -33.87
CA ASN A 113 25.55 -26.19 -34.15
C ASN A 113 24.62 -27.02 -33.28
N ALA A 114 25.14 -28.01 -32.56
CA ALA A 114 24.32 -28.95 -31.82
C ALA A 114 23.63 -28.31 -30.59
N GLY A 115 24.10 -27.15 -30.14
CA GLY A 115 23.65 -26.56 -28.91
C GLY A 115 23.96 -27.44 -27.67
N GLY A 116 23.42 -27.09 -26.51
CA GLY A 116 23.55 -27.93 -25.34
C GLY A 116 24.04 -27.22 -24.08
N LEU A 117 24.34 -28.03 -23.07
CA LEU A 117 24.77 -27.55 -21.75
C LEU A 117 26.22 -27.08 -21.79
N VAL A 118 26.44 -25.80 -21.46
CA VAL A 118 27.76 -25.17 -21.38
C VAL A 118 28.34 -25.33 -19.99
N TYR A 119 27.58 -25.03 -18.95
CA TYR A 119 28.09 -24.97 -17.59
C TYR A 119 26.97 -25.13 -16.56
N THR A 120 27.27 -25.74 -15.42
CA THR A 120 26.35 -25.87 -14.28
C THR A 120 26.98 -25.31 -13.03
N LEU A 121 26.24 -24.44 -12.36
CA LEU A 121 26.49 -24.00 -10.98
C LEU A 121 25.56 -24.75 -10.03
N THR A 122 26.08 -25.24 -8.93
CA THR A 122 25.30 -25.70 -7.77
C THR A 122 25.44 -24.64 -6.69
N LEU A 123 24.31 -24.04 -6.34
CA LEU A 123 24.22 -22.90 -5.44
C LEU A 123 23.41 -23.29 -4.21
N LYS A 124 23.95 -23.04 -3.00
CA LYS A 124 23.19 -23.15 -1.75
C LYS A 124 22.64 -21.79 -1.39
N VAL A 125 21.35 -21.72 -1.09
CA VAL A 125 20.73 -20.53 -0.50
C VAL A 125 21.25 -20.37 0.92
N LYS A 126 21.79 -19.21 1.25
CA LYS A 126 22.27 -18.92 2.61
C LYS A 126 21.15 -19.10 3.62
N ASP A 127 21.47 -19.63 4.80
CA ASP A 127 20.48 -19.80 5.88
C ASP A 127 19.94 -18.43 6.36
N THR A 128 20.77 -17.39 6.25
CA THR A 128 20.42 -15.99 6.49
C THR A 128 20.92 -15.16 5.31
N PRO A 129 20.14 -14.97 4.25
CA PRO A 129 20.52 -14.09 3.13
C PRO A 129 20.81 -12.67 3.59
N GLU A 130 21.79 -12.04 2.97
CA GLU A 130 22.21 -10.69 3.33
C GLU A 130 21.17 -9.63 2.91
N ALA A 131 21.16 -8.48 3.58
CA ALA A 131 20.30 -7.38 3.22
C ALA A 131 20.52 -6.94 1.76
N GLY A 132 19.42 -6.84 1.01
CA GLY A 132 19.44 -6.51 -0.42
C GLY A 132 19.79 -7.69 -1.33
N ALA A 133 19.71 -8.94 -0.85
CA ALA A 133 19.75 -10.12 -1.71
C ALA A 133 18.60 -10.08 -2.72
N THR A 134 18.90 -10.32 -3.99
CA THR A 134 17.95 -10.22 -5.10
C THR A 134 17.64 -11.55 -5.77
N GLY A 135 18.42 -12.59 -5.48
CA GLY A 135 18.34 -13.88 -6.16
C GLY A 135 18.66 -13.84 -7.64
N ALA A 136 19.36 -12.81 -8.10
CA ALA A 136 19.68 -12.63 -9.51
C ALA A 136 20.61 -13.71 -10.02
N LEU A 137 20.29 -14.26 -11.19
CA LEU A 137 21.08 -15.19 -11.97
C LEU A 137 21.08 -14.72 -13.42
N GLY A 138 22.20 -14.88 -14.12
CA GLY A 138 22.27 -14.45 -15.51
C GLY A 138 23.57 -14.82 -16.20
N PHE A 139 23.64 -14.52 -17.47
CA PHE A 139 24.85 -14.60 -18.26
C PHE A 139 25.10 -13.26 -18.95
N ASP A 140 26.20 -12.62 -18.61
CA ASP A 140 26.63 -11.37 -19.20
C ASP A 140 27.52 -11.69 -20.41
N PHE A 141 26.92 -11.68 -21.59
CA PHE A 141 27.64 -11.94 -22.85
C PHE A 141 28.61 -10.80 -23.16
N ARG A 142 29.88 -11.14 -23.36
CA ARG A 142 30.97 -10.19 -23.60
C ARG A 142 31.43 -10.14 -25.04
N GLY A 143 31.02 -11.08 -25.89
CA GLY A 143 31.32 -11.15 -27.30
C GLY A 143 31.47 -12.58 -27.79
N GLY A 144 31.50 -12.75 -29.10
CA GLY A 144 31.64 -14.05 -29.72
C GLY A 144 31.77 -13.98 -31.23
N GLN A 145 31.88 -15.13 -31.86
CA GLN A 145 31.98 -15.29 -33.28
C GLN A 145 31.04 -16.39 -33.75
N VAL A 146 30.36 -16.15 -34.86
CA VAL A 146 29.47 -17.10 -35.53
C VAL A 146 29.79 -17.13 -37.02
N GLY A 147 29.48 -18.24 -37.71
CA GLY A 147 29.65 -18.35 -39.14
C GLY A 147 29.91 -19.80 -39.56
N LYS A 148 29.53 -20.13 -40.78
CA LYS A 148 29.68 -21.48 -41.34
C LYS A 148 31.15 -21.86 -41.65
N ASP A 149 32.05 -20.90 -41.66
CA ASP A 149 33.48 -21.08 -41.81
C ASP A 149 34.23 -20.53 -40.62
N ALA A 150 34.90 -21.37 -39.85
CA ALA A 150 35.68 -20.98 -38.70
C ALA A 150 36.86 -20.04 -39.03
N ASN A 151 37.29 -20.01 -40.27
CA ASN A 151 38.37 -19.13 -40.72
C ASN A 151 37.88 -17.75 -41.15
N ASN A 152 36.58 -17.57 -41.35
CA ASN A 152 35.97 -16.28 -41.71
C ASN A 152 34.68 -16.01 -40.91
N PRO A 153 34.75 -15.94 -39.59
CA PRO A 153 33.56 -15.78 -38.77
C PRO A 153 33.10 -14.34 -38.68
N THR A 154 31.79 -14.16 -38.44
CA THR A 154 31.19 -12.86 -38.10
C THR A 154 31.34 -12.62 -36.59
N THR A 155 31.90 -11.47 -36.24
CA THR A 155 32.05 -11.07 -34.82
C THR A 155 30.77 -10.47 -34.30
N ILE A 156 30.32 -10.96 -33.13
CA ILE A 156 29.23 -10.37 -32.34
C ILE A 156 29.88 -9.62 -31.17
N PRO A 157 29.83 -8.27 -31.14
CA PRO A 157 30.47 -7.48 -30.10
C PRO A 157 29.75 -7.55 -28.77
N ALA A 158 30.45 -7.25 -27.69
CA ALA A 158 29.88 -7.05 -26.37
C ALA A 158 28.82 -5.94 -26.38
N GLY A 159 27.74 -6.15 -25.62
CA GLY A 159 26.66 -5.15 -25.53
C GLY A 159 25.74 -5.08 -26.76
N ASN A 160 25.95 -5.90 -27.78
CA ASN A 160 25.00 -6.02 -28.86
C ASN A 160 23.71 -6.69 -28.36
N ALA A 161 22.55 -6.00 -28.49
CA ALA A 161 21.23 -6.45 -28.06
C ALA A 161 20.76 -7.80 -28.64
N ASN A 162 21.62 -8.45 -29.42
CA ASN A 162 21.36 -9.73 -30.05
C ASN A 162 21.67 -10.95 -29.18
N ALA A 163 22.33 -10.78 -28.03
CA ALA A 163 22.47 -11.85 -27.02
C ALA A 163 21.35 -11.74 -25.99
N ASN A 164 20.21 -12.32 -26.29
CA ASN A 164 19.11 -12.41 -25.33
C ASN A 164 19.39 -13.55 -24.36
N VAL A 165 19.65 -13.22 -23.10
CA VAL A 165 19.73 -14.22 -22.03
C VAL A 165 18.35 -14.38 -21.41
N LYS A 166 17.76 -15.56 -21.55
CA LYS A 166 16.49 -15.91 -20.92
C LYS A 166 16.75 -16.75 -19.69
N VAL A 167 16.21 -16.38 -18.55
CA VAL A 167 16.21 -17.21 -17.35
C VAL A 167 14.89 -17.97 -17.26
N THR A 168 14.95 -19.30 -17.19
CA THR A 168 13.76 -20.16 -17.11
C THR A 168 13.87 -21.14 -15.95
N ASP A 169 12.72 -21.60 -15.41
CA ASP A 169 12.67 -22.72 -14.50
C ASP A 169 12.84 -24.06 -15.24
N LYS A 170 12.87 -25.16 -14.51
CA LYS A 170 12.98 -26.54 -15.05
C LYS A 170 11.85 -26.90 -16.03
N ASN A 171 10.71 -26.21 -15.97
CA ASN A 171 9.56 -26.42 -16.86
C ASN A 171 9.57 -25.49 -18.08
N GLY A 172 10.60 -24.65 -18.23
CA GLY A 172 10.72 -23.66 -19.31
C GLY A 172 9.99 -22.37 -19.09
N ASN A 173 9.35 -22.15 -17.92
CA ASN A 173 8.70 -20.89 -17.60
C ASN A 173 9.72 -19.79 -17.34
N THR A 174 9.47 -18.59 -17.83
CA THR A 174 10.36 -17.45 -17.60
C THR A 174 10.37 -17.06 -16.12
N VAL A 175 11.57 -17.05 -15.52
CA VAL A 175 11.78 -16.54 -14.17
C VAL A 175 11.69 -15.02 -14.19
N LYS A 176 10.80 -14.47 -13.36
CA LYS A 176 10.51 -13.04 -13.34
C LYS A 176 11.78 -12.21 -13.10
N ASN A 177 12.11 -11.33 -14.04
CA ASN A 177 13.29 -10.47 -14.00
C ASN A 177 14.64 -11.22 -13.83
N GLY A 178 14.71 -12.52 -14.20
CA GLY A 178 15.90 -13.32 -14.00
C GLY A 178 16.28 -13.56 -12.53
N LYS A 179 15.34 -13.42 -11.61
CA LYS A 179 15.58 -13.53 -10.16
C LYS A 179 14.84 -14.70 -9.55
N VAL A 180 15.56 -15.56 -8.85
CA VAL A 180 14.98 -16.61 -8.01
C VAL A 180 14.36 -15.95 -6.78
N THR A 181 13.10 -16.24 -6.49
CA THR A 181 12.38 -15.67 -5.35
C THR A 181 12.69 -16.46 -4.08
N LEU A 182 13.09 -15.78 -3.03
CA LEU A 182 13.29 -16.36 -1.71
C LEU A 182 11.95 -16.43 -0.96
N ASP A 183 11.50 -17.64 -0.64
CA ASP A 183 10.35 -17.90 0.21
C ASP A 183 10.79 -18.03 1.67
N ILE A 184 10.78 -16.94 2.40
CA ILE A 184 11.07 -16.94 3.84
C ILE A 184 9.78 -17.29 4.59
N PRO A 185 9.74 -18.38 5.40
CA PRO A 185 8.55 -18.70 6.18
C PRO A 185 8.17 -17.58 7.15
N VAL A 186 6.88 -17.28 7.25
CA VAL A 186 6.38 -16.32 8.25
C VAL A 186 6.27 -17.02 9.60
N ASN A 187 7.11 -16.64 10.57
CA ASN A 187 7.06 -17.19 11.92
C ASN A 187 5.93 -16.55 12.74
N SER A 188 5.80 -15.22 12.65
CA SER A 188 4.74 -14.43 13.28
C SER A 188 4.48 -13.14 12.54
N ILE A 189 3.31 -12.56 12.78
CA ILE A 189 2.96 -11.21 12.32
C ILE A 189 2.46 -10.37 13.48
N SER A 190 2.62 -9.06 13.36
CA SER A 190 1.99 -8.04 14.21
C SER A 190 1.47 -6.89 13.34
N LEU A 191 0.67 -6.01 13.92
CA LEU A 191 0.26 -4.77 13.28
C LEU A 191 1.13 -3.61 13.80
N ASP A 192 1.36 -2.61 12.97
CA ASP A 192 2.04 -1.37 13.34
C ASP A 192 1.29 -0.58 14.43
N LYS A 193 -0.03 -0.81 14.53
CA LYS A 193 -0.90 -0.35 15.62
C LYS A 193 -1.44 -1.59 16.34
N SER A 194 -0.79 -1.96 17.44
CA SER A 194 -1.14 -3.18 18.20
C SER A 194 -2.11 -2.89 19.35
N GLU A 195 -2.22 -1.64 19.79
CA GLU A 195 -3.16 -1.22 20.81
C GLU A 195 -4.48 -0.74 20.19
N SER A 196 -5.59 -0.89 20.94
CA SER A 196 -6.89 -0.37 20.51
C SER A 196 -6.84 1.15 20.35
N PHE A 197 -7.49 1.65 19.32
CA PHE A 197 -7.55 3.08 19.04
C PHE A 197 -8.93 3.53 18.57
N THR A 198 -9.16 4.84 18.59
CA THR A 198 -10.44 5.45 18.25
C THR A 198 -10.34 6.26 16.97
N LEU A 199 -11.36 6.14 16.11
CA LEU A 199 -11.55 6.96 14.93
C LEU A 199 -12.88 7.70 15.01
N SER A 200 -12.94 8.89 14.43
CA SER A 200 -14.21 9.57 14.20
C SER A 200 -14.90 9.01 12.96
N LYS A 201 -16.21 8.89 12.98
CA LYS A 201 -17.02 8.48 11.82
C LYS A 201 -16.64 9.29 10.57
N GLY A 202 -16.42 8.60 9.45
CA GLY A 202 -15.95 9.16 8.18
C GLY A 202 -14.43 9.29 8.05
N SER A 203 -13.66 9.04 9.11
CA SER A 203 -12.20 9.06 9.04
C SER A 203 -11.66 7.81 8.36
N LYS A 204 -10.48 7.97 7.74
CA LYS A 204 -9.71 6.88 7.11
C LYS A 204 -8.34 6.78 7.77
N ASP A 205 -7.81 5.57 7.82
CA ASP A 205 -6.47 5.29 8.34
C ASP A 205 -5.92 4.05 7.64
N LYS A 206 -4.69 3.65 7.94
CA LYS A 206 -4.04 2.48 7.37
C LYS A 206 -3.37 1.66 8.45
N LEU A 207 -3.50 0.34 8.33
CA LEU A 207 -2.78 -0.65 9.12
C LEU A 207 -1.75 -1.34 8.23
N ASN A 208 -0.55 -1.56 8.77
CA ASN A 208 0.51 -2.30 8.11
C ASN A 208 0.85 -3.56 8.91
N VAL A 209 1.11 -4.65 8.19
CA VAL A 209 1.58 -5.89 8.80
C VAL A 209 3.10 -5.84 8.92
N ILE A 210 3.60 -6.15 10.10
CA ILE A 210 5.02 -6.37 10.40
C ILE A 210 5.22 -7.86 10.59
N ALA A 211 6.09 -8.47 9.78
CA ALA A 211 6.37 -9.89 9.87
C ALA A 211 7.74 -10.18 10.49
N ASN A 212 7.84 -11.31 11.15
CA ASN A 212 9.08 -11.87 11.64
C ASN A 212 9.30 -13.25 10.98
N PRO A 213 10.46 -13.50 10.33
CA PRO A 213 11.55 -12.55 10.08
C PRO A 213 11.17 -11.45 9.06
N THR A 214 11.89 -10.33 9.12
CA THR A 214 11.73 -9.23 8.15
C THR A 214 11.95 -9.75 6.73
N GLY A 215 11.10 -9.28 5.78
CA GLY A 215 11.15 -9.74 4.39
C GLY A 215 10.30 -10.98 4.10
N SER A 216 9.78 -11.67 5.12
CA SER A 216 8.96 -12.88 4.93
C SER A 216 7.60 -12.64 4.28
N LEU A 217 7.18 -11.39 4.07
CA LEU A 217 5.95 -11.03 3.34
C LEU A 217 6.15 -10.92 1.83
N GLU A 218 7.39 -10.95 1.33
CA GLU A 218 7.63 -10.80 -0.10
C GLU A 218 6.99 -11.94 -0.88
N GLY A 219 6.17 -11.58 -1.87
CA GLY A 219 5.43 -12.55 -2.69
C GLY A 219 4.21 -13.18 -2.01
N LYS A 220 3.89 -12.82 -0.76
CA LYS A 220 2.76 -13.35 -0.01
C LYS A 220 1.57 -12.41 0.04
N THR A 221 0.39 -12.98 0.14
CA THR A 221 -0.86 -12.22 0.23
C THR A 221 -1.25 -12.05 1.69
N VAL A 222 -1.54 -10.81 2.08
CA VAL A 222 -2.18 -10.49 3.36
C VAL A 222 -3.69 -10.49 3.16
N ALA A 223 -4.39 -11.35 3.87
CA ALA A 223 -5.84 -11.35 3.90
C ALA A 223 -6.33 -10.48 5.06
N TRP A 224 -7.13 -9.45 4.74
CA TRP A 224 -7.72 -8.56 5.73
C TRP A 224 -9.20 -8.84 5.94
N SER A 225 -9.65 -8.73 7.17
CA SER A 225 -11.06 -8.88 7.54
C SER A 225 -11.44 -7.94 8.69
N THR A 226 -12.73 -7.69 8.83
CA THR A 226 -13.33 -6.94 9.94
C THR A 226 -14.44 -7.75 10.59
N SER A 227 -14.57 -7.67 11.90
CA SER A 227 -15.68 -8.30 12.64
C SER A 227 -17.03 -7.61 12.40
N ASN A 228 -17.02 -6.33 11.98
CA ASN A 228 -18.22 -5.55 11.69
C ASN A 228 -17.94 -4.48 10.62
N LYS A 229 -18.36 -4.75 9.39
CA LYS A 229 -18.20 -3.85 8.24
C LYS A 229 -19.08 -2.59 8.29
N ASP A 230 -20.11 -2.59 9.13
CA ASP A 230 -20.99 -1.44 9.33
C ASP A 230 -20.37 -0.43 10.30
N VAL A 231 -19.35 -0.84 11.06
CA VAL A 231 -18.55 0.00 11.95
C VAL A 231 -17.25 0.43 11.27
N VAL A 232 -16.46 -0.54 10.80
CA VAL A 232 -15.18 -0.28 10.10
C VAL A 232 -15.08 -1.19 8.89
N LYS A 233 -14.80 -0.61 7.72
CA LYS A 233 -14.41 -1.34 6.51
C LYS A 233 -12.88 -1.44 6.45
N VAL A 234 -12.39 -2.52 5.87
CA VAL A 234 -10.97 -2.70 5.55
C VAL A 234 -10.84 -3.24 4.12
N ASP A 235 -9.88 -2.73 3.35
CA ASP A 235 -9.54 -3.25 2.02
C ASP A 235 -8.35 -4.22 2.07
N GLN A 236 -8.00 -4.81 0.92
CA GLN A 236 -6.89 -5.77 0.81
C GLN A 236 -5.50 -5.14 0.93
N SER A 237 -5.42 -3.81 1.01
CA SER A 237 -4.20 -3.05 1.25
C SER A 237 -4.05 -2.59 2.70
N GLY A 238 -4.99 -2.96 3.59
CA GLY A 238 -5.02 -2.56 4.99
C GLY A 238 -5.55 -1.15 5.24
N ASN A 239 -6.13 -0.48 4.22
CA ASN A 239 -6.79 0.80 4.43
C ASN A 239 -8.12 0.55 5.15
N ILE A 240 -8.37 1.32 6.21
CA ILE A 240 -9.58 1.24 7.01
C ILE A 240 -10.39 2.53 6.88
N GLU A 241 -11.72 2.39 6.94
CA GLU A 241 -12.67 3.48 6.91
C GLU A 241 -13.69 3.32 8.03
N ALA A 242 -13.80 4.32 8.89
CA ALA A 242 -14.79 4.39 9.98
C ALA A 242 -16.17 4.75 9.41
N VAL A 243 -17.10 3.80 9.37
CA VAL A 243 -18.40 3.96 8.70
C VAL A 243 -19.52 4.30 9.68
N GLY A 244 -19.58 3.58 10.79
CA GLY A 244 -20.62 3.72 11.79
C GLY A 244 -20.09 3.62 13.21
N LYS A 245 -20.82 4.18 14.16
CA LYS A 245 -20.52 4.13 15.60
C LYS A 245 -20.46 2.70 16.11
N GLY A 246 -19.50 2.41 16.96
CA GLY A 246 -19.34 1.11 17.62
C GLY A 246 -17.88 0.66 17.67
N THR A 247 -17.70 -0.65 17.81
CA THR A 247 -16.37 -1.27 17.89
C THR A 247 -16.28 -2.40 16.90
N ALA A 248 -15.17 -2.50 16.18
CA ALA A 248 -14.85 -3.59 15.27
C ALA A 248 -13.42 -4.07 15.50
N THR A 249 -13.18 -5.37 15.32
CA THR A 249 -11.84 -5.95 15.31
C THR A 249 -11.40 -6.11 13.87
N ILE A 250 -10.25 -5.52 13.51
CA ILE A 250 -9.59 -5.69 12.23
C ILE A 250 -8.55 -6.79 12.38
N THR A 251 -8.54 -7.73 11.44
CA THR A 251 -7.66 -8.91 11.48
C THR A 251 -6.91 -9.02 10.16
N ALA A 252 -5.59 -9.21 10.26
CA ALA A 252 -4.72 -9.59 9.16
C ALA A 252 -4.33 -11.06 9.31
N THR A 253 -4.30 -11.79 8.19
CA THR A 253 -3.88 -13.20 8.14
C THR A 253 -2.89 -13.41 7.02
N VAL A 254 -1.77 -14.09 7.30
CA VAL A 254 -0.74 -14.48 6.33
C VAL A 254 -0.27 -15.88 6.69
N GLU A 255 -0.39 -16.85 5.77
CA GLU A 255 0.05 -18.25 5.98
C GLU A 255 -0.42 -18.85 7.32
N GLY A 256 -1.66 -18.52 7.74
CA GLY A 256 -2.23 -18.99 9.00
C GLY A 256 -1.76 -18.24 10.25
N LYS A 257 -0.84 -17.28 10.14
CA LYS A 257 -0.48 -16.35 11.22
C LYS A 257 -1.49 -15.21 11.26
N ILE A 258 -1.87 -14.78 12.45
CA ILE A 258 -2.95 -13.82 12.69
C ILE A 258 -2.44 -12.69 13.57
N ALA A 259 -2.81 -11.45 13.20
CA ALA A 259 -2.67 -10.27 14.04
C ALA A 259 -3.97 -9.46 13.98
N SER A 260 -4.39 -8.88 15.10
CA SER A 260 -5.63 -8.12 15.15
C SER A 260 -5.52 -6.91 16.06
N VAL A 261 -6.38 -5.92 15.77
CA VAL A 261 -6.52 -4.70 16.59
C VAL A 261 -7.99 -4.31 16.68
N GLN A 262 -8.39 -3.81 17.83
CA GLN A 262 -9.73 -3.28 18.06
C GLN A 262 -9.77 -1.79 17.69
N VAL A 263 -10.75 -1.42 16.88
CA VAL A 263 -11.02 -0.03 16.47
C VAL A 263 -12.37 0.39 16.99
N THR A 264 -12.42 1.47 17.77
CA THR A 264 -13.66 2.11 18.21
C THR A 264 -13.97 3.29 17.31
N VAL A 265 -15.20 3.42 16.86
CA VAL A 265 -15.67 4.55 16.09
C VAL A 265 -16.64 5.36 16.93
N ASN A 266 -16.34 6.65 17.12
CA ASN A 266 -17.22 7.64 17.71
C ASN A 266 -17.70 8.65 16.66
N ASN A 267 -18.76 9.38 17.02
CA ASN A 267 -19.30 10.44 16.18
C ASN A 267 -19.48 11.71 17.02
N PRO A 268 -18.39 12.44 17.29
CA PRO A 268 -18.44 13.56 18.21
C PRO A 268 -19.34 14.69 17.70
N LEU A 269 -20.04 15.33 18.64
CA LEU A 269 -20.87 16.51 18.36
C LEU A 269 -19.99 17.69 17.89
N LYS A 270 -20.30 18.25 16.71
CA LYS A 270 -19.58 19.40 16.14
C LYS A 270 -20.25 20.72 16.50
N SER A 271 -21.59 20.78 16.43
CA SER A 271 -22.38 21.95 16.78
C SER A 271 -23.82 21.60 17.09
N ILE A 272 -24.50 22.50 17.75
CA ILE A 272 -25.96 22.49 17.91
C ILE A 272 -26.56 23.78 17.38
N SER A 273 -27.85 23.75 17.02
CA SER A 273 -28.65 24.95 16.70
C SER A 273 -30.05 24.80 17.26
N LEU A 274 -30.72 25.95 17.45
CA LEU A 274 -32.12 25.96 17.85
C LEU A 274 -33.00 26.17 16.62
N ASN A 275 -34.23 25.66 16.69
CA ASN A 275 -35.26 25.90 15.68
C ASN A 275 -35.69 27.40 15.56
N LYS A 276 -35.39 28.21 16.61
CA LYS A 276 -35.60 29.65 16.61
C LYS A 276 -34.44 30.36 17.32
N THR A 277 -33.95 31.45 16.74
CA THR A 277 -32.92 32.34 17.34
C THR A 277 -33.54 33.55 18.01
N GLU A 278 -34.79 33.85 17.66
CA GLU A 278 -35.62 34.91 18.27
C GLU A 278 -37.03 34.36 18.53
N LEU A 279 -37.64 34.79 19.63
CA LEU A 279 -38.96 34.37 20.05
C LEU A 279 -39.67 35.52 20.74
N ALA A 280 -40.84 35.90 20.19
CA ALA A 280 -41.72 36.86 20.84
C ALA A 280 -42.93 36.13 21.46
N LEU A 281 -43.12 36.31 22.77
CA LEU A 281 -44.21 35.72 23.53
C LEU A 281 -45.01 36.79 24.26
N ARG A 282 -46.30 36.50 24.45
CA ARG A 282 -47.11 37.22 25.41
C ARG A 282 -46.92 36.61 26.82
N LYS A 283 -47.02 37.42 27.82
CA LYS A 283 -47.02 36.99 29.24
C LYS A 283 -48.04 35.85 29.45
N GLY A 284 -47.59 34.77 30.13
CA GLY A 284 -48.40 33.58 30.38
C GLY A 284 -48.48 32.59 29.22
N LYS A 285 -47.89 32.88 28.04
CA LYS A 285 -47.79 31.93 26.94
C LYS A 285 -46.50 31.15 26.97
N THR A 286 -46.51 29.99 26.32
CA THR A 286 -45.39 29.05 26.28
C THR A 286 -45.08 28.70 24.84
N GLU A 287 -43.80 28.37 24.56
CA GLU A 287 -43.33 27.89 23.26
C GLU A 287 -42.25 26.85 23.45
N LYS A 288 -42.11 25.92 22.51
CA LYS A 288 -41.09 24.85 22.54
C LYS A 288 -39.93 25.21 21.63
N LEU A 289 -38.77 25.32 22.21
CA LEU A 289 -37.50 25.32 21.48
C LEU A 289 -37.02 23.87 21.34
N SER A 290 -36.46 23.53 20.17
CA SER A 290 -35.85 22.25 19.87
C SER A 290 -34.44 22.42 19.39
N VAL A 291 -33.59 21.46 19.79
CA VAL A 291 -32.16 21.40 19.42
C VAL A 291 -31.99 20.53 18.17
N THR A 292 -31.25 21.01 17.19
CA THR A 292 -30.75 20.23 16.06
C THR A 292 -29.26 20.00 16.29
N TYR A 293 -28.83 18.76 16.12
CA TYR A 293 -27.44 18.31 16.34
C TYR A 293 -26.71 18.17 15.00
N ASN A 294 -25.44 18.53 14.95
CA ASN A 294 -24.57 18.29 13.81
C ASN A 294 -23.31 17.54 14.24
N PRO A 295 -23.10 16.28 13.81
CA PRO A 295 -24.05 15.48 13.01
C PRO A 295 -25.30 15.08 13.81
N GLU A 296 -26.38 14.73 13.09
CA GLU A 296 -27.67 14.39 13.72
C GLU A 296 -27.55 13.17 14.67
N ASP A 297 -26.70 12.19 14.30
CA ASP A 297 -26.41 10.97 15.05
C ASP A 297 -25.19 11.08 15.98
N ALA A 298 -24.87 12.32 16.42
CA ALA A 298 -23.78 12.56 17.38
C ALA A 298 -23.92 11.71 18.66
N ASP A 299 -22.78 11.42 19.28
CA ASP A 299 -22.71 10.58 20.49
C ASP A 299 -23.30 11.24 21.71
N GLU A 300 -23.09 12.53 21.88
CA GLU A 300 -23.55 13.33 23.02
C GLU A 300 -24.73 14.19 22.61
N LYS A 301 -25.83 14.08 23.39
CA LYS A 301 -27.09 14.81 23.12
C LYS A 301 -27.78 15.30 24.39
N ASP A 302 -27.16 15.19 25.54
CA ASP A 302 -27.70 15.64 26.81
C ASP A 302 -27.70 17.16 26.87
N VAL A 303 -28.89 17.77 26.75
CA VAL A 303 -29.07 19.21 26.66
C VAL A 303 -29.31 19.80 28.05
N THR A 304 -28.52 20.80 28.41
CA THR A 304 -28.75 21.67 29.56
C THR A 304 -29.36 22.99 29.08
N TRP A 305 -30.44 23.40 29.70
CA TRP A 305 -31.13 24.65 29.38
C TRP A 305 -30.99 25.70 30.48
N THR A 306 -30.72 26.93 30.09
CA THR A 306 -30.62 28.09 31.05
C THR A 306 -31.28 29.32 30.47
N SER A 307 -31.75 30.17 31.39
CA SER A 307 -32.26 31.52 31.06
C SER A 307 -31.36 32.57 31.74
N SER A 308 -30.95 33.58 30.98
CA SER A 308 -30.15 34.69 31.53
C SER A 308 -30.91 35.56 32.52
N ASN A 309 -32.28 35.58 32.41
CA ASN A 309 -33.17 36.24 33.33
C ASN A 309 -34.45 35.40 33.58
N PRO A 310 -34.43 34.48 34.57
CA PRO A 310 -35.57 33.61 34.85
C PRO A 310 -36.82 34.37 35.32
N ALA A 311 -36.69 35.65 35.79
CA ALA A 311 -37.85 36.44 36.15
C ALA A 311 -38.68 36.90 34.92
N VAL A 312 -38.05 36.96 33.73
CA VAL A 312 -38.72 37.30 32.46
C VAL A 312 -39.30 36.04 31.81
N ALA A 313 -38.47 34.99 31.63
CA ALA A 313 -38.93 33.70 31.15
C ALA A 313 -38.07 32.59 31.71
N THR A 314 -38.69 31.45 32.07
CA THR A 314 -38.02 30.21 32.42
C THR A 314 -37.97 29.25 31.25
N VAL A 315 -37.08 28.23 31.35
CA VAL A 315 -37.00 27.15 30.38
C VAL A 315 -36.83 25.82 31.09
N THR A 316 -37.61 24.82 30.68
CA THR A 316 -37.51 23.44 31.19
C THR A 316 -37.67 22.50 30.00
N ASP A 317 -36.65 21.67 29.73
CA ASP A 317 -36.61 20.75 28.57
C ASP A 317 -36.97 21.43 27.24
N GLY A 318 -36.48 22.68 27.06
CA GLY A 318 -36.75 23.51 25.87
C GLY A 318 -38.13 24.16 25.85
N LYS A 319 -39.05 23.92 26.80
CA LYS A 319 -40.31 24.65 26.95
C LYS A 319 -39.99 25.97 27.65
N VAL A 320 -40.25 27.06 26.96
CA VAL A 320 -40.11 28.45 27.45
C VAL A 320 -41.46 28.90 28.00
N ASP A 321 -41.49 29.35 29.28
CA ASP A 321 -42.64 29.92 29.95
C ASP A 321 -42.42 31.42 30.13
N ALA A 322 -43.25 32.27 29.53
CA ALA A 322 -43.17 33.72 29.61
C ALA A 322 -43.84 34.27 30.86
N LEU A 323 -43.05 34.87 31.77
CA LEU A 323 -43.54 35.28 33.12
C LEU A 323 -43.76 36.75 33.28
N LYS A 324 -42.88 37.62 32.74
CA LYS A 324 -42.90 39.07 32.92
C LYS A 324 -42.33 39.75 31.68
N ASP A 325 -42.83 40.96 31.42
CA ASP A 325 -42.33 41.87 30.39
C ASP A 325 -40.80 42.04 30.50
N GLY A 326 -40.13 41.98 29.33
CA GLY A 326 -38.71 42.15 29.23
C GLY A 326 -38.09 41.28 28.14
N THR A 327 -36.77 41.22 28.16
CA THR A 327 -35.99 40.37 27.26
C THR A 327 -35.05 39.48 28.05
N THR A 328 -34.93 38.23 27.66
CA THR A 328 -33.99 37.25 28.19
C THR A 328 -33.37 36.41 27.11
N VAL A 329 -32.21 35.82 27.35
CA VAL A 329 -31.58 34.87 26.42
C VAL A 329 -31.70 33.44 27.00
N ILE A 330 -32.36 32.57 26.25
CA ILE A 330 -32.39 31.13 26.53
C ILE A 330 -31.20 30.48 25.83
N THR A 331 -30.41 29.70 26.60
CA THR A 331 -29.24 28.96 26.10
C THR A 331 -29.49 27.48 26.25
N ALA A 332 -29.29 26.75 25.16
CA ALA A 332 -29.14 25.31 25.15
C ALA A 332 -27.64 24.99 25.11
N ALA A 333 -27.17 24.05 25.91
CA ALA A 333 -25.78 23.58 25.92
C ALA A 333 -25.70 22.06 25.92
N VAL A 334 -24.76 21.52 25.12
CA VAL A 334 -24.38 20.09 25.09
C VAL A 334 -22.87 20.04 25.14
N GLY A 335 -22.29 19.59 26.27
CA GLY A 335 -20.87 19.72 26.51
C GLY A 335 -20.38 21.17 26.36
N ASP A 336 -19.44 21.41 25.43
CA ASP A 336 -18.91 22.75 25.11
C ASP A 336 -19.67 23.48 24.00
N LYS A 337 -20.69 22.87 23.41
CA LYS A 337 -21.46 23.45 22.29
C LYS A 337 -22.71 24.15 22.82
N THR A 338 -22.95 25.37 22.35
CA THR A 338 -24.09 26.17 22.79
C THR A 338 -24.86 26.74 21.62
N ALA A 339 -26.15 26.96 21.82
CA ALA A 339 -27.03 27.73 20.92
C ALA A 339 -27.98 28.56 21.74
N THR A 340 -28.32 29.75 21.24
CA THR A 340 -29.10 30.75 21.96
C THR A 340 -30.36 31.18 21.22
N CYS A 341 -31.38 31.55 21.99
CA CYS A 341 -32.58 32.22 21.49
C CYS A 341 -32.89 33.44 22.34
N THR A 342 -33.01 34.59 21.70
CA THR A 342 -33.47 35.82 22.37
C THR A 342 -34.98 35.78 22.51
N VAL A 343 -35.49 35.82 23.77
CA VAL A 343 -36.90 35.77 24.07
C VAL A 343 -37.35 37.16 24.55
N THR A 344 -38.31 37.75 23.83
CA THR A 344 -38.95 38.99 24.21
C THR A 344 -40.37 38.71 24.66
N VAL A 345 -40.66 39.07 25.92
CA VAL A 345 -41.99 38.94 26.53
C VAL A 345 -42.63 40.31 26.56
N LYS A 346 -43.87 40.36 26.09
CA LYS A 346 -44.73 41.56 26.18
C LYS A 346 -46.06 41.25 26.83
N GLU A 347 -46.58 42.16 27.58
CA GLU A 347 -47.96 42.05 28.08
C GLU A 347 -48.96 42.16 26.92
N GLU A 348 -50.15 41.63 27.10
CA GLU A 348 -51.23 41.76 26.16
C GLU A 348 -51.71 43.23 26.19
N PRO A 349 -51.73 43.93 25.03
CA PRO A 349 -52.24 45.27 25.08
C PRO A 349 -53.71 45.24 25.50
N LEU A 350 -54.04 46.15 26.40
CA LEU A 350 -55.45 46.41 26.80
C LEU A 350 -56.30 46.68 25.52
N GLN A 351 -57.24 45.78 25.23
CA GLN A 351 -58.04 45.86 24.02
C GLN A 351 -59.27 46.77 24.22
N SER A 352 -59.84 46.72 25.40
CA SER A 352 -60.98 47.48 25.76
C SER A 352 -61.19 47.57 27.26
N ILE A 353 -61.84 48.53 27.71
CA ILE A 353 -62.40 48.60 29.06
C ILE A 353 -63.92 48.80 28.93
N SER A 354 -64.59 48.17 29.81
CA SER A 354 -66.04 48.41 29.96
C SER A 354 -66.41 48.61 31.44
N LEU A 355 -67.41 49.43 31.62
CA LEU A 355 -67.99 49.56 32.93
C LEU A 355 -69.22 48.64 33.08
N ASN A 356 -69.50 48.17 34.26
CA ASN A 356 -70.67 47.41 34.58
C ASN A 356 -71.96 48.20 34.37
N LYS A 357 -71.86 49.55 34.34
CA LYS A 357 -72.99 50.47 34.02
C LYS A 357 -72.50 51.58 33.07
N THR A 358 -73.27 51.87 32.08
CA THR A 358 -73.07 53.01 31.10
C THR A 358 -73.77 54.30 31.51
N SER A 359 -74.68 54.21 32.44
CA SER A 359 -75.35 55.33 33.09
C SER A 359 -75.78 54.96 34.51
N MET A 360 -75.89 55.90 35.38
CA MET A 360 -76.46 55.73 36.70
C MET A 360 -77.18 57.01 37.18
N GLU A 361 -78.25 56.85 37.94
CA GLU A 361 -78.90 57.93 38.66
C GLU A 361 -78.70 57.68 40.15
N LEU A 362 -78.20 58.67 40.86
CA LEU A 362 -77.97 58.66 42.30
C LEU A 362 -78.85 59.66 42.97
N VAL A 363 -79.55 59.26 44.03
CA VAL A 363 -80.27 60.18 44.91
C VAL A 363 -79.27 60.73 45.96
N LYS A 364 -79.48 61.90 46.44
CA LYS A 364 -78.59 62.52 47.44
C LYS A 364 -78.46 61.56 48.65
N THR A 365 -77.25 61.12 48.95
CA THR A 365 -76.87 60.21 50.01
C THR A 365 -76.72 58.73 49.61
N GLU A 366 -76.92 58.35 48.32
CA GLU A 366 -76.67 57.05 47.80
C GLU A 366 -75.24 56.94 47.21
N ASN A 367 -74.60 55.80 47.38
CA ASN A 367 -73.28 55.41 46.84
C ASN A 367 -73.43 54.16 45.94
N GLU A 368 -72.80 54.18 44.81
CA GLU A 368 -72.76 52.99 43.99
C GLU A 368 -71.31 52.77 43.50
N THR A 369 -70.94 51.56 43.37
CA THR A 369 -69.59 51.19 42.87
C THR A 369 -69.63 50.87 41.41
N LEU A 370 -68.75 51.50 40.65
CA LEU A 370 -68.51 51.16 39.26
C LEU A 370 -67.33 50.17 39.21
N GLU A 371 -67.56 49.06 38.55
CA GLU A 371 -66.57 48.07 38.31
C GLU A 371 -66.06 48.18 36.85
N VAL A 372 -64.71 48.11 36.70
CA VAL A 372 -64.04 48.13 35.41
C VAL A 372 -63.69 46.71 35.05
N THR A 373 -64.10 46.22 33.90
CA THR A 373 -63.64 44.95 33.27
C THR A 373 -62.67 45.27 32.15
N TYR A 374 -61.57 44.55 32.14
CA TYR A 374 -60.43 44.71 31.22
C TYR A 374 -60.39 43.64 30.18
#